data_6d6ce7a882dd9ec9c2f716be123f0345
#
_entry.id   6d6ce7a882dd9ec9c2f716be123f0345
#
_cell.length_a   1.000
_cell.length_b   1.000
_cell.length_c   1.000
_cell.angle_alpha   90.00
_cell.angle_beta   90.00
_cell.angle_gamma   90.00
#
_symmetry.space_group_name_H-M   'P 1'
#
loop_
_entity.id
_entity.type
_entity.pdbx_description
1 polymer ?
#
loop_
_entity_poly.entity_id
_entity_poly.type
_entity_poly.pdbx_seq_one_letter_code
_entity_poly.pdbx_strand_id
1 'polypeptide(L)'
;TEHLLLGLLREEKGIAAQVLADAGVSLEQSRAETLRILGSDLPPSAPAAPAGQPQPAAKSEKKSKTPALDHFCRDLTQLAAEGQLDPTIGRASEIERVMEILARRKKNNPVLIGEPGVGKTAIVEGLALLIASGQCPDVLRDHRVLSLDMAAVIAGTKYRGQFEERLKAVMNEIAQNRNIVLFIDELHTLVGAGAAEGAIDASNMLKPALARGELQCVGATTLDEYRKYIEKDGALE
;
A
#
# COMPACT_ATOMS: atom_id res chain seq x y z
N THR A 1 -5.09 22.23 1.78
CA THR A 1 -5.96 23.43 2.01
C THR A 1 -6.17 23.65 3.49
N GLU A 2 -6.46 22.63 4.27
CA GLU A 2 -6.79 22.70 5.69
C GLU A 2 -5.64 23.27 6.53
N HIS A 3 -4.41 22.88 6.21
CA HIS A 3 -3.20 23.41 6.87
C HIS A 3 -2.96 24.90 6.60
N LEU A 4 -3.40 25.41 5.44
CA LEU A 4 -3.32 26.83 5.12
C LEU A 4 -4.31 27.63 5.97
N LEU A 5 -5.53 27.15 6.18
CA LEU A 5 -6.52 27.77 7.04
C LEU A 5 -6.03 27.85 8.49
N LEU A 6 -5.48 26.75 9.01
CA LEU A 6 -4.90 26.72 10.36
C LEU A 6 -3.68 27.64 10.49
N GLY A 7 -2.86 27.76 9.44
CA GLY A 7 -1.74 28.70 9.37
C GLY A 7 -2.20 30.15 9.42
N LEU A 8 -3.25 30.49 8.65
CA LEU A 8 -3.84 31.84 8.65
C LEU A 8 -4.45 32.22 10.02
N LEU A 9 -5.16 31.29 10.66
CA LEU A 9 -5.76 31.52 12.00
C LEU A 9 -4.69 31.60 13.10
N ARG A 10 -3.52 31.05 12.92
CA ARG A 10 -2.39 31.12 13.87
C ARG A 10 -1.64 32.45 13.81
N GLU A 11 -1.74 33.15 12.70
CA GLU A 11 -1.12 34.48 12.49
C GLU A 11 -2.02 35.59 13.07
N GLU A 12 -2.06 35.70 14.40
CA GLU A 12 -2.98 36.60 15.14
C GLU A 12 -2.95 38.09 14.70
N LYS A 13 -1.87 38.54 14.05
CA LYS A 13 -1.70 39.92 13.54
C LYS A 13 -2.11 40.07 12.08
N GLY A 14 -2.51 39.00 11.40
CA GLY A 14 -2.91 39.03 9.99
C GLY A 14 -4.35 39.55 9.82
N ILE A 15 -4.59 40.39 8.81
CA ILE A 15 -5.93 40.87 8.47
C ILE A 15 -6.89 39.72 8.20
N ALA A 16 -6.41 38.67 7.57
CA ALA A 16 -7.20 37.45 7.28
C ALA A 16 -7.65 36.72 8.57
N ALA A 17 -6.79 36.66 9.58
CA ALA A 17 -7.13 36.08 10.88
C ALA A 17 -8.20 36.90 11.61
N GLN A 18 -8.10 38.24 11.57
CA GLN A 18 -9.10 39.10 12.17
C GLN A 18 -10.47 38.98 11.50
N VAL A 19 -10.52 38.95 10.18
CA VAL A 19 -11.78 38.75 9.43
C VAL A 19 -12.41 37.38 9.74
N LEU A 20 -11.61 36.34 9.88
CA LEU A 20 -12.11 35.01 10.24
C LEU A 20 -12.59 34.93 11.69
N ALA A 21 -11.90 35.62 12.61
CA ALA A 21 -12.32 35.74 14.01
C ALA A 21 -13.63 36.54 14.15
N ASP A 22 -13.79 37.65 13.41
CA ASP A 22 -15.03 38.44 13.36
C ASP A 22 -16.19 37.61 12.76
N ALA A 23 -15.90 36.71 11.85
CA ALA A 23 -16.87 35.73 11.31
C ALA A 23 -17.18 34.55 12.27
N GLY A 24 -16.60 34.53 13.48
CA GLY A 24 -16.85 33.51 14.49
C GLY A 24 -16.06 32.23 14.30
N VAL A 25 -15.05 32.21 13.42
CA VAL A 25 -14.19 31.04 13.17
C VAL A 25 -13.00 31.06 14.12
N SER A 26 -12.98 30.17 15.11
CA SER A 26 -11.86 30.05 16.05
C SER A 26 -10.84 28.98 15.61
N LEU A 27 -9.56 29.18 16.00
CA LEU A 27 -8.47 28.25 15.72
C LEU A 27 -8.76 26.86 16.30
N GLU A 28 -9.32 26.79 17.51
CA GLU A 28 -9.63 25.52 18.18
C GLU A 28 -10.73 24.73 17.47
N GLN A 29 -11.81 25.40 17.08
CA GLN A 29 -12.91 24.78 16.33
C GLN A 29 -12.45 24.30 14.95
N SER A 30 -11.69 25.13 14.24
CA SER A 30 -11.15 24.79 12.92
C SER A 30 -10.16 23.63 13.01
N ARG A 31 -9.36 23.54 14.07
CA ARG A 31 -8.44 22.42 14.30
C ARG A 31 -9.18 21.13 14.63
N ALA A 32 -10.20 21.19 15.48
CA ALA A 32 -11.02 20.01 15.82
C ALA A 32 -11.75 19.48 14.57
N GLU A 33 -12.32 20.36 13.76
CA GLU A 33 -13.04 19.97 12.54
C GLU A 33 -12.07 19.44 11.46
N THR A 34 -10.89 20.04 11.31
CA THR A 34 -9.84 19.56 10.42
C THR A 34 -9.37 18.16 10.82
N LEU A 35 -9.15 17.92 12.11
CA LEU A 35 -8.79 16.58 12.62
C LEU A 35 -9.90 15.58 12.39
N ARG A 36 -11.16 15.98 12.53
CA ARG A 36 -12.32 15.12 12.24
C ARG A 36 -12.40 14.74 10.76
N ILE A 37 -12.14 15.68 9.86
CA ILE A 37 -12.18 15.46 8.40
C ILE A 37 -10.99 14.60 7.92
N LEU A 38 -9.79 14.84 8.46
CA LEU A 38 -8.57 14.15 8.05
C LEU A 38 -8.38 12.79 8.71
N GLY A 39 -9.21 12.41 9.71
CA GLY A 39 -9.18 11.09 10.37
C GLY A 39 -7.85 10.75 11.06
N SER A 40 -6.99 11.75 11.32
CA SER A 40 -5.68 11.52 11.92
C SER A 40 -5.69 11.89 13.41
N ASP A 41 -5.68 10.88 14.27
CA ASP A 41 -5.34 11.00 15.68
C ASP A 41 -3.86 11.35 15.83
N LEU A 42 -3.55 12.63 15.98
CA LEU A 42 -2.25 13.07 16.46
C LEU A 42 -2.33 13.23 18.00
N PRO A 43 -1.36 12.68 18.77
CA PRO A 43 -1.38 12.78 20.21
C PRO A 43 -1.22 14.24 20.66
N PRO A 44 -1.99 14.69 21.66
CA PRO A 44 -1.84 16.04 22.21
C PRO A 44 -0.60 16.08 23.11
N SER A 45 0.27 17.06 22.87
CA SER A 45 1.30 17.45 23.82
C SER A 45 0.62 18.05 25.07
N ALA A 46 0.86 17.40 26.24
CA ALA A 46 0.28 17.73 27.51
C ALA A 46 0.71 19.10 28.05
N PRO A 47 -0.15 19.76 28.89
CA PRO A 47 0.18 19.84 30.31
C PRO A 47 -0.98 19.45 31.27
N ALA A 48 -0.53 18.87 32.36
CA ALA A 48 -1.09 18.44 33.62
C ALA A 48 -2.55 18.73 34.02
N ALA A 49 -3.13 17.69 34.59
CA ALA A 49 -4.40 17.31 35.17
C ALA A 49 -5.10 18.33 36.13
N PRO A 50 -6.41 18.10 36.49
CA PRO A 50 -6.79 17.00 37.39
C PRO A 50 -8.14 16.27 37.06
N ALA A 51 -8.16 15.06 37.54
CA ALA A 51 -9.15 14.03 37.79
C ALA A 51 -10.66 14.24 37.58
N GLY A 52 -11.25 13.24 36.90
CA GLY A 52 -12.53 12.65 37.31
C GLY A 52 -13.66 12.74 36.32
N GLN A 53 -13.83 11.69 35.46
CA GLN A 53 -15.09 10.98 35.22
C GLN A 53 -14.93 9.94 34.11
N PRO A 54 -15.65 8.80 34.11
CA PRO A 54 -15.37 7.66 33.24
C PRO A 54 -15.88 7.91 31.83
N GLN A 55 -14.97 7.85 30.86
CA GLN A 55 -15.30 7.80 29.44
C GLN A 55 -15.70 6.38 29.01
N PRO A 56 -16.67 6.25 28.07
CA PRO A 56 -17.01 4.94 27.51
C PRO A 56 -15.81 4.40 26.71
N ALA A 57 -15.59 3.10 26.89
CA ALA A 57 -14.48 2.36 26.31
C ALA A 57 -14.23 2.68 24.83
N ALA A 58 -13.08 3.27 24.55
CA ALA A 58 -12.50 3.28 23.22
C ALA A 58 -12.29 1.83 22.78
N LYS A 59 -12.81 1.48 21.60
CA LYS A 59 -12.54 0.18 20.97
C LYS A 59 -11.03 0.02 20.89
N SER A 60 -10.52 -1.00 21.59
CA SER A 60 -9.12 -1.39 21.52
C SER A 60 -8.75 -1.64 20.06
N GLU A 61 -7.96 -0.76 19.48
CA GLU A 61 -7.25 -1.06 18.24
C GLU A 61 -6.44 -2.33 18.48
N LYS A 62 -6.87 -3.42 17.86
CA LYS A 62 -6.07 -4.64 17.81
C LYS A 62 -4.76 -4.23 17.15
N LYS A 63 -3.65 -4.22 17.89
CA LYS A 63 -2.32 -4.05 17.31
C LYS A 63 -2.22 -5.01 16.14
N SER A 64 -2.18 -4.45 14.94
CA SER A 64 -2.04 -5.22 13.71
C SER A 64 -0.78 -6.08 13.81
N LYS A 65 -0.88 -7.33 13.35
CA LYS A 65 0.29 -8.22 13.27
C LYS A 65 1.23 -7.80 12.13
N THR A 66 0.81 -6.89 11.27
CA THR A 66 1.48 -6.49 10.04
C THR A 66 1.46 -4.96 9.86
N PRO A 67 2.07 -4.17 10.76
CA PRO A 67 2.01 -2.71 10.71
C PRO A 67 2.67 -2.11 9.47
N ALA A 68 3.74 -2.70 8.93
CA ALA A 68 4.38 -2.20 7.72
C ALA A 68 3.52 -2.46 6.48
N LEU A 69 2.88 -3.64 6.40
CA LEU A 69 1.95 -3.95 5.31
C LEU A 69 0.73 -3.03 5.34
N ASP A 70 0.17 -2.78 6.52
CA ASP A 70 -1.00 -1.89 6.64
C ASP A 70 -0.67 -0.44 6.30
N HIS A 71 0.59 -0.02 6.46
CA HIS A 71 1.04 1.33 6.14
C HIS A 71 1.44 1.53 4.68
N PHE A 72 2.07 0.52 4.06
CA PHE A 72 2.65 0.63 2.72
C PHE A 72 1.89 -0.17 1.65
N CYS A 73 0.88 -0.93 2.02
CA CYS A 73 0.09 -1.73 1.09
C CYS A 73 -1.41 -1.43 1.24
N ARG A 74 -2.12 -1.55 0.13
CA ARG A 74 -3.58 -1.52 0.08
C ARG A 74 -4.11 -2.95 0.01
N ASP A 75 -4.97 -3.34 0.93
CA ASP A 75 -5.58 -4.67 0.95
C ASP A 75 -6.74 -4.77 -0.05
N LEU A 76 -6.48 -5.37 -1.20
CA LEU A 76 -7.49 -5.55 -2.25
C LEU A 76 -8.54 -6.59 -1.84
N THR A 77 -8.17 -7.62 -1.08
CA THR A 77 -9.10 -8.66 -0.62
C THR A 77 -10.10 -8.09 0.40
N GLN A 78 -9.64 -7.21 1.28
CA GLN A 78 -10.53 -6.51 2.21
C GLN A 78 -11.49 -5.58 1.44
N LEU A 79 -10.99 -4.80 0.50
CA LEU A 79 -11.81 -3.91 -0.34
C LEU A 79 -12.83 -4.70 -1.16
N ALA A 80 -12.46 -5.88 -1.66
CA ALA A 80 -13.37 -6.79 -2.34
C ALA A 80 -14.50 -7.27 -1.41
N ALA A 81 -14.16 -7.66 -0.17
CA ALA A 81 -15.14 -8.10 0.82
C ALA A 81 -16.09 -6.97 1.26
N GLU A 82 -15.61 -5.72 1.26
CA GLU A 82 -16.40 -4.52 1.55
C GLU A 82 -17.23 -4.02 0.35
N GLY A 83 -17.09 -4.66 -0.83
CA GLY A 83 -17.80 -4.27 -2.06
C GLY A 83 -17.31 -2.95 -2.67
N GLN A 84 -16.05 -2.58 -2.40
CA GLN A 84 -15.44 -1.33 -2.87
C GLN A 84 -14.67 -1.49 -4.20
N LEU A 85 -14.59 -2.71 -4.73
CA LEU A 85 -13.98 -2.97 -6.03
C LEU A 85 -15.04 -3.15 -7.11
N ASP A 86 -14.74 -2.63 -8.29
CA ASP A 86 -15.58 -2.80 -9.46
C ASP A 86 -15.50 -4.23 -10.03
N PRO A 87 -16.59 -4.78 -10.58
CA PRO A 87 -16.58 -6.10 -11.21
C PRO A 87 -15.68 -6.11 -12.45
N THR A 88 -14.82 -7.11 -12.55
CA THR A 88 -13.94 -7.29 -13.71
C THR A 88 -14.67 -8.03 -14.82
N ILE A 89 -14.76 -7.40 -16.00
CA ILE A 89 -15.47 -7.95 -17.15
C ILE A 89 -14.47 -8.32 -18.25
N GLY A 90 -14.63 -9.52 -18.83
CA GLY A 90 -13.87 -9.95 -20.01
C GLY A 90 -12.41 -10.36 -19.73
N ARG A 91 -12.05 -10.65 -18.45
CA ARG A 91 -10.70 -11.03 -18.04
C ARG A 91 -10.64 -12.37 -17.29
N ALA A 92 -11.67 -13.20 -17.44
CA ALA A 92 -11.76 -14.47 -16.71
C ALA A 92 -10.58 -15.41 -17.01
N SER A 93 -10.15 -15.50 -18.27
CA SER A 93 -9.04 -16.37 -18.68
C SER A 93 -7.69 -15.94 -18.12
N GLU A 94 -7.45 -14.62 -18.07
CA GLU A 94 -6.21 -14.07 -17.50
C GLU A 94 -6.17 -14.27 -15.99
N ILE A 95 -7.29 -14.06 -15.30
CA ILE A 95 -7.38 -14.28 -13.84
C ILE A 95 -7.20 -15.76 -13.52
N GLU A 96 -7.84 -16.67 -14.26
CA GLU A 96 -7.67 -18.11 -14.09
C GLU A 96 -6.20 -18.50 -14.28
N ARG A 97 -5.54 -17.97 -15.30
CA ARG A 97 -4.11 -18.21 -15.55
C ARG A 97 -3.22 -17.72 -14.41
N VAL A 98 -3.53 -16.56 -13.84
CA VAL A 98 -2.82 -16.03 -12.66
C VAL A 98 -2.98 -16.97 -11.47
N MET A 99 -4.20 -17.44 -11.19
CA MET A 99 -4.48 -18.40 -10.11
C MET A 99 -3.75 -19.73 -10.31
N GLU A 100 -3.72 -20.27 -11.53
CA GLU A 100 -2.97 -21.48 -11.87
C GLU A 100 -1.47 -21.35 -11.57
N ILE A 101 -0.87 -20.18 -11.91
CA ILE A 101 0.55 -19.93 -11.68
C ILE A 101 0.81 -19.79 -10.18
N LEU A 102 0.00 -19.00 -9.46
CA LEU A 102 0.12 -18.84 -8.01
C LEU A 102 -0.04 -20.16 -7.24
N ALA A 103 -0.83 -21.09 -7.74
CA ALA A 103 -1.02 -22.42 -7.14
C ALA A 103 0.17 -23.38 -7.34
N ARG A 104 1.17 -23.02 -8.13
CA ARG A 104 2.36 -23.84 -8.35
C ARG A 104 3.26 -23.89 -7.12
N ARG A 105 4.02 -24.97 -6.96
CA ARG A 105 5.02 -25.09 -5.88
C ARG A 105 6.30 -24.30 -6.13
N LYS A 106 6.62 -24.03 -7.40
CA LYS A 106 7.81 -23.29 -7.84
C LYS A 106 7.42 -22.45 -9.05
N LYS A 107 8.15 -21.36 -9.29
CA LYS A 107 7.85 -20.39 -10.36
C LYS A 107 6.39 -19.93 -10.28
N ASN A 108 5.98 -19.52 -9.08
CA ASN A 108 4.62 -19.13 -8.73
C ASN A 108 4.40 -17.62 -8.69
N ASN A 109 5.25 -16.87 -9.38
CA ASN A 109 5.19 -15.42 -9.45
C ASN A 109 4.83 -14.99 -10.89
N PRO A 110 3.52 -14.81 -11.21
CA PRO A 110 3.10 -14.37 -12.54
C PRO A 110 3.48 -12.91 -12.79
N VAL A 111 3.80 -12.59 -14.04
CA VAL A 111 4.00 -11.21 -14.51
C VAL A 111 2.97 -10.90 -15.58
N LEU A 112 2.17 -9.84 -15.35
CA LEU A 112 1.21 -9.30 -16.29
C LEU A 112 1.94 -8.33 -17.24
N ILE A 113 2.02 -8.69 -18.50
CA ILE A 113 2.69 -7.89 -19.53
C ILE A 113 1.63 -7.27 -20.43
N GLY A 114 1.71 -5.96 -20.65
CA GLY A 114 0.79 -5.24 -21.54
C GLY A 114 1.02 -3.75 -21.52
N GLU A 115 0.46 -3.06 -22.50
CA GLU A 115 0.54 -1.60 -22.60
C GLU A 115 -0.13 -0.90 -21.41
N PRO A 116 0.23 0.37 -21.11
CA PRO A 116 -0.46 1.15 -20.11
C PRO A 116 -1.98 1.23 -20.40
N GLY A 117 -2.81 1.16 -19.35
CA GLY A 117 -4.26 1.30 -19.47
C GLY A 117 -5.03 0.07 -20.00
N VAL A 118 -4.36 -1.04 -20.32
CA VAL A 118 -5.06 -2.26 -20.81
C VAL A 118 -5.77 -3.05 -19.70
N GLY A 119 -5.70 -2.60 -18.44
CA GLY A 119 -6.43 -3.22 -17.32
C GLY A 119 -5.65 -4.30 -16.57
N LYS A 120 -4.31 -4.19 -16.47
CA LYS A 120 -3.48 -5.13 -15.67
C LYS A 120 -3.90 -5.13 -14.20
N THR A 121 -4.14 -3.96 -13.62
CA THR A 121 -4.62 -3.82 -12.23
C THR A 121 -5.99 -4.43 -12.04
N ALA A 122 -6.91 -4.28 -13.02
CA ALA A 122 -8.24 -4.89 -12.97
C ALA A 122 -8.20 -6.44 -12.91
N ILE A 123 -7.18 -7.08 -13.50
CA ILE A 123 -6.98 -8.54 -13.38
C ILE A 123 -6.69 -8.92 -11.93
N VAL A 124 -5.88 -8.13 -11.22
CA VAL A 124 -5.53 -8.38 -9.82
C VAL A 124 -6.69 -8.06 -8.87
N GLU A 125 -7.45 -7.02 -9.17
CA GLU A 125 -8.70 -6.72 -8.46
C GLU A 125 -9.72 -7.84 -8.65
N GLY A 126 -9.85 -8.39 -9.87
CA GLY A 126 -10.66 -9.56 -10.16
C GLY A 126 -10.21 -10.82 -9.40
N LEU A 127 -8.89 -11.03 -9.27
CA LEU A 127 -8.33 -12.10 -8.43
C LEU A 127 -8.75 -11.91 -6.96
N ALA A 128 -8.64 -10.69 -6.43
CA ALA A 128 -9.05 -10.36 -5.06
C ALA A 128 -10.55 -10.61 -4.83
N LEU A 129 -11.42 -10.27 -5.80
CA LEU A 129 -12.85 -10.56 -5.76
C LEU A 129 -13.14 -12.06 -5.72
N LEU A 130 -12.45 -12.87 -6.52
CA LEU A 130 -12.63 -14.32 -6.52
C LEU A 130 -12.14 -14.97 -5.21
N ILE A 131 -11.04 -14.48 -4.63
CA ILE A 131 -10.54 -14.94 -3.33
C ILE A 131 -11.55 -14.57 -2.23
N ALA A 132 -12.01 -13.32 -2.19
CA ALA A 132 -12.96 -12.84 -1.18
C ALA A 132 -14.31 -13.58 -1.23
N SER A 133 -14.77 -13.96 -2.45
CA SER A 133 -16.01 -14.74 -2.65
C SER A 133 -15.82 -16.25 -2.48
N GLY A 134 -14.59 -16.73 -2.24
CA GLY A 134 -14.27 -18.15 -2.14
C GLY A 134 -14.32 -18.92 -3.47
N GLN A 135 -14.39 -18.21 -4.61
CA GLN A 135 -14.40 -18.78 -5.96
C GLN A 135 -12.98 -18.96 -6.50
N CYS A 136 -12.09 -19.51 -5.71
CA CYS A 136 -10.70 -19.74 -6.04
C CYS A 136 -10.27 -21.17 -5.60
N PRO A 137 -9.14 -21.67 -6.10
CA PRO A 137 -8.56 -22.93 -5.62
C PRO A 137 -8.32 -22.90 -4.11
N ASP A 138 -8.49 -24.05 -3.44
CA ASP A 138 -8.34 -24.18 -1.98
C ASP A 138 -7.01 -23.63 -1.46
N VAL A 139 -5.95 -23.75 -2.27
CA VAL A 139 -4.60 -23.25 -1.94
C VAL A 139 -4.59 -21.72 -1.76
N LEU A 140 -5.48 -20.98 -2.42
CA LEU A 140 -5.54 -19.52 -2.39
C LEU A 140 -6.65 -18.95 -1.51
N ARG A 141 -7.52 -19.80 -0.94
CA ARG A 141 -8.75 -19.39 -0.24
C ARG A 141 -8.50 -18.43 0.94
N ASP A 142 -7.41 -18.64 1.67
CA ASP A 142 -7.07 -17.84 2.85
C ASP A 142 -6.03 -16.75 2.53
N HIS A 143 -5.75 -16.52 1.25
CA HIS A 143 -4.77 -15.52 0.85
C HIS A 143 -5.36 -14.11 0.85
N ARG A 144 -4.52 -13.15 1.21
CA ARG A 144 -4.76 -11.72 1.08
C ARG A 144 -3.96 -11.19 -0.11
N VAL A 145 -4.60 -10.44 -0.98
CA VAL A 145 -3.94 -9.73 -2.09
C VAL A 145 -3.66 -8.30 -1.63
N LEU A 146 -2.39 -7.97 -1.51
CA LEU A 146 -1.93 -6.66 -1.06
C LEU A 146 -1.25 -5.93 -2.20
N SER A 147 -1.72 -4.75 -2.56
CA SER A 147 -1.09 -3.88 -3.56
C SER A 147 -0.05 -2.98 -2.89
N LEU A 148 1.21 -3.09 -3.27
CA LEU A 148 2.29 -2.27 -2.76
C LEU A 148 2.19 -0.84 -3.31
N ASP A 149 2.11 0.14 -2.43
CA ASP A 149 2.18 1.55 -2.79
C ASP A 149 3.64 2.03 -2.77
N MET A 150 4.27 2.02 -3.94
CA MET A 150 5.64 2.48 -4.10
C MET A 150 5.81 3.96 -3.75
N ALA A 151 4.79 4.79 -4.00
CA ALA A 151 4.85 6.20 -3.65
C ALA A 151 4.89 6.39 -2.13
N ALA A 152 4.09 5.62 -1.37
CA ALA A 152 4.11 5.64 0.08
C ALA A 152 5.46 5.14 0.65
N VAL A 153 6.06 4.11 0.05
CA VAL A 153 7.37 3.59 0.49
C VAL A 153 8.48 4.64 0.28
N ILE A 154 8.45 5.39 -0.84
CA ILE A 154 9.43 6.42 -1.18
C ILE A 154 9.16 7.73 -0.45
N ALA A 155 7.91 8.05 -0.14
CA ALA A 155 7.52 9.34 0.44
C ALA A 155 8.31 9.66 1.72
N GLY A 156 8.95 10.86 1.75
CA GLY A 156 9.71 11.34 2.89
C GLY A 156 11.06 10.63 3.14
N THR A 157 11.50 9.74 2.27
CA THR A 157 12.85 9.16 2.35
C THR A 157 13.87 10.13 1.78
N LYS A 158 14.73 10.68 2.66
CA LYS A 158 15.85 11.55 2.23
C LYS A 158 17.11 10.75 1.88
N TYR A 159 17.23 9.55 2.38
CA TYR A 159 18.39 8.69 2.24
C TYR A 159 17.96 7.29 1.75
N ARG A 160 18.78 6.68 0.91
CA ARG A 160 18.59 5.32 0.38
C ARG A 160 18.29 4.29 1.47
N GLY A 161 18.98 4.35 2.61
CA GLY A 161 18.78 3.40 3.71
C GLY A 161 17.37 3.38 4.28
N GLN A 162 16.68 4.54 4.32
CA GLN A 162 15.30 4.60 4.83
C GLN A 162 14.29 3.84 3.94
N PHE A 163 14.46 3.91 2.63
CA PHE A 163 13.66 3.12 1.71
C PHE A 163 13.94 1.62 1.86
N GLU A 164 15.21 1.24 1.92
CA GLU A 164 15.62 -0.14 2.12
C GLU A 164 15.07 -0.72 3.43
N GLU A 165 15.09 0.05 4.52
CA GLU A 165 14.49 -0.36 5.80
C GLU A 165 12.99 -0.59 5.72
N ARG A 166 12.25 0.31 5.04
CA ARG A 166 10.79 0.16 4.86
C ARG A 166 10.46 -1.06 4.01
N LEU A 167 11.14 -1.23 2.88
CA LEU A 167 10.94 -2.40 2.02
C LEU A 167 11.29 -3.69 2.76
N LYS A 168 12.39 -3.70 3.54
CA LYS A 168 12.78 -4.84 4.37
C LYS A 168 11.73 -5.16 5.44
N ALA A 169 11.12 -4.16 6.06
CA ALA A 169 10.04 -4.37 7.01
C ALA A 169 8.84 -5.05 6.35
N VAL A 170 8.40 -4.56 5.18
CA VAL A 170 7.34 -5.17 4.37
C VAL A 170 7.69 -6.63 4.03
N MET A 171 8.89 -6.88 3.53
CA MET A 171 9.34 -8.23 3.17
C MET A 171 9.39 -9.20 4.35
N ASN A 172 9.85 -8.74 5.51
CA ASN A 172 9.88 -9.55 6.72
C ASN A 172 8.47 -9.93 7.20
N GLU A 173 7.51 -9.00 7.13
CA GLU A 173 6.12 -9.28 7.48
C GLU A 173 5.46 -10.27 6.52
N ILE A 174 5.76 -10.17 5.21
CA ILE A 174 5.28 -11.15 4.22
C ILE A 174 5.89 -12.53 4.50
N ALA A 175 7.19 -12.62 4.77
CA ALA A 175 7.85 -13.90 5.05
C ALA A 175 7.29 -14.61 6.30
N GLN A 176 6.79 -13.84 7.27
CA GLN A 176 6.11 -14.37 8.46
C GLN A 176 4.65 -14.78 8.20
N ASN A 177 4.03 -14.26 7.15
CA ASN A 177 2.64 -14.49 6.80
C ASN A 177 2.54 -15.06 5.38
N ARG A 178 2.64 -16.38 5.27
CA ARG A 178 2.69 -17.10 3.97
C ARG A 178 1.41 -17.04 3.13
N ASN A 179 0.34 -16.48 3.68
CA ASN A 179 -0.95 -16.31 3.00
C ASN A 179 -1.10 -14.91 2.38
N ILE A 180 -0.01 -14.30 1.93
CA ILE A 180 -0.01 -13.00 1.28
C ILE A 180 0.48 -13.12 -0.15
N VAL A 181 -0.29 -12.57 -1.08
CA VAL A 181 0.11 -12.34 -2.47
C VAL A 181 0.35 -10.84 -2.62
N LEU A 182 1.59 -10.45 -2.91
CA LEU A 182 1.96 -9.06 -3.11
C LEU A 182 1.76 -8.66 -4.57
N PHE A 183 0.94 -7.66 -4.84
CA PHE A 183 0.85 -7.04 -6.15
C PHE A 183 1.82 -5.86 -6.25
N ILE A 184 2.65 -5.88 -7.29
CA ILE A 184 3.63 -4.83 -7.59
C ILE A 184 3.32 -4.29 -8.98
N ASP A 185 2.69 -3.11 -9.01
CA ASP A 185 2.53 -2.39 -10.27
C ASP A 185 3.86 -1.75 -10.69
N GLU A 186 4.07 -1.64 -11.98
CA GLU A 186 5.33 -1.13 -12.55
C GLU A 186 6.58 -1.84 -11.96
N LEU A 187 6.56 -3.19 -11.94
CA LEU A 187 7.63 -4.03 -11.36
C LEU A 187 9.04 -3.60 -11.81
N HIS A 188 9.19 -3.06 -13.02
CA HIS A 188 10.45 -2.56 -13.57
C HIS A 188 11.05 -1.41 -12.74
N THR A 189 10.24 -0.64 -12.01
CA THR A 189 10.73 0.44 -11.13
C THR A 189 11.57 -0.10 -9.98
N LEU A 190 11.25 -1.30 -9.49
CA LEU A 190 12.01 -1.98 -8.43
C LEU A 190 13.26 -2.69 -8.96
N VAL A 191 13.23 -3.15 -10.22
CA VAL A 191 14.29 -3.96 -10.82
C VAL A 191 15.28 -3.11 -11.60
N GLY A 192 14.80 -2.08 -12.30
CA GLY A 192 15.58 -1.27 -13.23
C GLY A 192 16.19 0.00 -12.66
N ALA A 193 15.82 0.38 -11.46
CA ALA A 193 16.24 1.63 -10.83
C ALA A 193 17.74 1.69 -10.49
N GLY A 194 18.48 0.55 -10.54
CA GLY A 194 19.92 0.49 -10.24
C GLY A 194 20.86 1.10 -11.29
N ALA A 195 20.36 1.52 -12.46
CA ALA A 195 21.22 2.00 -13.55
C ALA A 195 21.54 3.51 -13.51
N ALA A 196 20.84 4.31 -12.71
CA ALA A 196 21.14 5.73 -12.51
C ALA A 196 21.82 5.94 -11.15
N GLU A 197 22.86 6.79 -11.10
CA GLU A 197 23.52 7.17 -9.85
C GLU A 197 22.48 7.69 -8.83
N GLY A 198 22.28 6.93 -7.75
CA GLY A 198 21.27 7.24 -6.71
C GLY A 198 19.95 6.46 -6.82
N ALA A 199 19.77 5.62 -7.83
CA ALA A 199 18.58 4.79 -7.96
C ALA A 199 18.60 3.62 -6.96
N ILE A 200 17.42 3.33 -6.43
CA ILE A 200 17.21 2.38 -5.34
C ILE A 200 17.20 0.97 -5.93
N ASP A 201 18.18 0.18 -5.60
CA ASP A 201 18.25 -1.23 -6.03
C ASP A 201 17.48 -2.13 -5.04
N ALA A 202 16.14 -2.13 -5.18
CA ALA A 202 15.28 -3.04 -4.45
C ALA A 202 15.38 -4.48 -4.97
N SER A 203 15.94 -4.66 -6.16
CA SER A 203 16.10 -5.94 -6.83
C SER A 203 16.88 -6.94 -5.99
N ASN A 204 18.00 -6.50 -5.40
CA ASN A 204 18.84 -7.35 -4.54
C ASN A 204 18.13 -7.83 -3.26
N MET A 205 17.07 -7.14 -2.84
CA MET A 205 16.27 -7.55 -1.67
C MET A 205 15.15 -8.51 -2.05
N LEU A 206 14.53 -8.30 -3.22
CA LEU A 206 13.41 -9.13 -3.70
C LEU A 206 13.87 -10.47 -4.28
N LYS A 207 14.96 -10.48 -5.06
CA LYS A 207 15.48 -11.68 -5.73
C LYS A 207 15.65 -12.90 -4.83
N PRO A 208 16.29 -12.80 -3.65
CA PRO A 208 16.45 -13.97 -2.79
C PRO A 208 15.11 -14.51 -2.28
N ALA A 209 14.14 -13.64 -1.97
CA ALA A 209 12.84 -14.05 -1.46
C ALA A 209 11.98 -14.71 -2.54
N LEU A 210 12.02 -14.17 -3.77
CA LEU A 210 11.36 -14.74 -4.95
C LEU A 210 11.97 -16.09 -5.34
N ALA A 211 13.30 -16.17 -5.40
CA ALA A 211 14.01 -17.42 -5.75
C ALA A 211 13.77 -18.54 -4.75
N ARG A 212 13.63 -18.24 -3.45
CA ARG A 212 13.33 -19.22 -2.40
C ARG A 212 11.85 -19.55 -2.28
N GLY A 213 10.96 -18.87 -3.02
CA GLY A 213 9.51 -19.03 -2.89
C GLY A 213 8.96 -18.56 -1.54
N GLU A 214 9.68 -17.68 -0.85
CA GLU A 214 9.25 -17.07 0.41
C GLU A 214 8.26 -15.93 0.18
N LEU A 215 8.22 -15.40 -1.02
CA LEU A 215 7.34 -14.35 -1.49
C LEU A 215 6.52 -14.87 -2.66
N GLN A 216 5.19 -14.75 -2.56
CA GLN A 216 4.30 -14.84 -3.71
C GLN A 216 3.98 -13.43 -4.20
N CYS A 217 4.27 -13.13 -5.46
CA CYS A 217 3.95 -11.83 -6.04
C CYS A 217 3.32 -11.95 -7.42
N VAL A 218 2.51 -10.96 -7.75
CA VAL A 218 2.02 -10.67 -9.10
C VAL A 218 2.66 -9.38 -9.54
N GLY A 219 3.50 -9.41 -10.56
CA GLY A 219 4.09 -8.21 -11.15
C GLY A 219 3.27 -7.69 -12.32
N ALA A 220 3.28 -6.38 -12.55
CA ALA A 220 2.75 -5.77 -13.77
C ALA A 220 3.82 -4.88 -14.42
N THR A 221 3.94 -4.95 -15.76
CA THR A 221 4.91 -4.16 -16.50
C THR A 221 4.50 -4.03 -17.98
N THR A 222 5.23 -3.25 -18.77
CA THR A 222 5.09 -3.23 -20.24
C THR A 222 6.03 -4.25 -20.89
N LEU A 223 5.80 -4.58 -22.15
CA LEU A 223 6.64 -5.53 -22.89
C LEU A 223 8.09 -5.02 -23.06
N ASP A 224 8.26 -3.73 -23.32
CA ASP A 224 9.58 -3.12 -23.52
C ASP A 224 10.39 -3.12 -22.22
N GLU A 225 9.76 -2.80 -21.10
CA GLU A 225 10.37 -2.80 -19.78
C GLU A 225 10.67 -4.21 -19.30
N TYR A 226 9.79 -5.18 -19.58
CA TYR A 226 10.04 -6.59 -19.32
C TYR A 226 11.31 -7.07 -20.00
N ARG A 227 11.45 -6.84 -21.32
CA ARG A 227 12.63 -7.22 -22.09
C ARG A 227 13.91 -6.53 -21.63
N LYS A 228 13.79 -5.28 -21.20
CA LYS A 228 14.93 -4.47 -20.79
C LYS A 228 15.47 -4.85 -19.40
N TYR A 229 14.58 -5.13 -18.44
CA TYR A 229 14.93 -5.21 -17.03
C TYR A 229 14.69 -6.59 -16.40
N ILE A 230 13.71 -7.37 -16.87
CA ILE A 230 13.30 -8.62 -16.22
C ILE A 230 13.80 -9.85 -16.97
N GLU A 231 13.60 -9.94 -18.28
CA GLU A 231 13.94 -11.10 -19.11
C GLU A 231 15.44 -11.49 -19.01
N LYS A 232 16.31 -10.51 -18.77
CA LYS A 232 17.78 -10.74 -18.64
C LYS A 232 18.19 -11.23 -17.26
N ASP A 233 17.27 -11.28 -16.32
CA ASP A 233 17.54 -11.60 -14.93
C ASP A 233 16.95 -12.98 -14.57
N GLY A 234 17.78 -14.01 -14.71
CA GLY A 234 17.38 -15.40 -14.46
C GLY A 234 16.91 -15.71 -13.03
N ALA A 235 16.96 -14.73 -12.10
CA ALA A 235 16.39 -14.88 -10.77
C ALA A 235 14.93 -14.40 -10.70
N LEU A 236 14.49 -13.65 -11.72
CA LEU A 236 13.12 -13.12 -11.83
C LEU A 236 12.28 -13.88 -12.88
N GLU A 237 12.91 -14.68 -13.73
CA GLU A 237 12.29 -15.58 -14.72
C GLU A 237 11.86 -16.96 -14.05
#